data_d464bfe6168cee19912d591f3767f304
#
_entry.id   d464bfe6168cee19912d591f3767f304
#
_cell.length_a   1.000
_cell.length_b   1.000
_cell.length_c   1.000
_cell.angle_alpha   90.00
_cell.angle_beta   90.00
_cell.angle_gamma   90.00
#
_symmetry.space_group_name_H-M   'P 1'
#
loop_
_entity.id
_entity.type
_entity.pdbx_description
1 polymer ?
#
loop_
_entity_poly.entity_id
_entity_poly.type
_entity_poly.pdbx_seq_one_letter_code
_entity_poly.pdbx_strand_id
1 'polypeptide(L)'
;MEKMKFQKITLFSGVMLALNSLIGSGWLFGAGTAAKVAGPAAILSWILGAIIIISIALTYVELGAMFPESGGMSRYAQYSHGPFLGFIAAWANWISLITLVPMEAVASVQYMSSWPWAWANWTHHFMKNGNITTPGLLVVFAFMLVFTLINFWSVKLMTRFTNLISIFKILLPTLTIVMLIVAGFHPSNFGHSVTTFMPYGSRSIFEAAAISGIIMSYDAFQTVINMGGEMINPHKNIVRGVLISMIITAVIYIMLQVAFIGAIDPNLLAQKGWHGINYTSPFADIAILLGMNWLAILLYMDAFVSPFGTGVAFVATASRALAAMTHTGHLPQWLGRLERHYMIPRFAMVVDLILAVVMVSLFRNWSLLATVITGSTLIAYLTGPVTVMSLRKMNANLKRPFHPRFMSWLAPFAFVLTSLSIYWTMWPTTVQVIGVILLGLPIYLYYEIKYRHASGLRDLRNSYWMLAYLVFISIISYIGSEGFGGKDWLKYPWDFVVIIICSLGFYRWAVASRMKEIDPAAEKVNAKVKMPEKDQ
;
A
#
# COMPACT_ATOMS: atom_id res chain seq x y z
N MET A 1 5.13 -19.08 -33.61
CA MET A 1 4.89 -18.28 -32.39
C MET A 1 5.16 -16.83 -32.72
N GLU A 2 4.13 -16.08 -33.04
CA GLU A 2 4.20 -14.65 -33.29
C GLU A 2 4.64 -13.97 -31.99
N LYS A 3 5.79 -13.26 -32.02
CA LYS A 3 6.21 -12.40 -30.93
C LYS A 3 5.12 -11.35 -30.76
N MET A 4 4.23 -11.50 -29.78
CA MET A 4 3.35 -10.41 -29.37
C MET A 4 4.23 -9.20 -29.08
N LYS A 5 4.15 -8.17 -29.93
CA LYS A 5 4.77 -6.87 -29.67
C LYS A 5 4.04 -6.28 -28.46
N PHE A 6 4.60 -6.45 -27.28
CA PHE A 6 4.16 -5.71 -26.10
C PHE A 6 4.19 -4.22 -26.47
N GLN A 7 3.05 -3.55 -26.34
CA GLN A 7 3.01 -2.10 -26.49
C GLN A 7 3.91 -1.50 -25.42
N LYS A 8 4.96 -0.81 -25.82
CA LYS A 8 5.89 -0.18 -24.89
C LYS A 8 5.19 0.98 -24.17
N ILE A 9 5.23 0.96 -22.84
CA ILE A 9 4.61 1.95 -21.97
C ILE A 9 5.43 3.23 -21.99
N THR A 10 4.81 4.35 -22.35
CA THR A 10 5.42 5.68 -22.27
C THR A 10 5.47 6.20 -20.84
N LEU A 11 6.26 7.26 -20.57
CA LEU A 11 6.26 7.93 -19.26
C LEU A 11 4.86 8.38 -18.85
N PHE A 12 4.12 9.02 -19.76
CA PHE A 12 2.76 9.50 -19.49
C PHE A 12 1.83 8.34 -19.10
N SER A 13 1.83 7.26 -19.89
CA SER A 13 1.01 6.08 -19.57
C SER A 13 1.40 5.44 -18.23
N GLY A 14 2.70 5.41 -17.91
CA GLY A 14 3.20 4.90 -16.62
C GLY A 14 2.72 5.76 -15.44
N VAL A 15 2.76 7.09 -15.58
CA VAL A 15 2.23 8.03 -14.55
C VAL A 15 0.72 7.85 -14.38
N MET A 16 -0.04 7.77 -15.48
CA MET A 16 -1.50 7.58 -15.42
C MET A 16 -1.88 6.24 -14.77
N LEU A 17 -1.16 5.17 -15.07
CA LEU A 17 -1.35 3.86 -14.43
C LEU A 17 -1.04 3.92 -12.93
N ALA A 18 0.03 4.62 -12.54
CA ALA A 18 0.35 4.81 -11.12
C ALA A 18 -0.74 5.61 -10.41
N LEU A 19 -1.17 6.74 -10.99
CA LEU A 19 -2.24 7.57 -10.41
C LEU A 19 -3.56 6.81 -10.30
N ASN A 20 -3.90 5.98 -11.29
CA ASN A 20 -5.09 5.11 -11.21
C ASN A 20 -5.01 4.11 -10.07
N SER A 21 -3.81 3.58 -9.77
CA SER A 21 -3.61 2.64 -8.67
C SER A 21 -3.51 3.34 -7.30
N LEU A 22 -2.94 4.56 -7.25
CA LEU A 22 -2.80 5.36 -6.04
C LEU A 22 -4.15 5.95 -5.56
N ILE A 23 -4.99 6.42 -6.50
CA ILE A 23 -6.27 7.03 -6.17
C ILE A 23 -7.36 5.93 -6.18
N GLY A 24 -7.47 5.21 -5.06
CA GLY A 24 -8.51 4.21 -4.77
C GLY A 24 -9.53 4.76 -3.77
N SER A 25 -10.13 3.92 -2.93
CA SER A 25 -11.03 4.33 -1.85
C SER A 25 -10.36 5.17 -0.75
N GLY A 26 -9.02 5.19 -0.70
CA GLY A 26 -8.26 5.92 0.32
C GLY A 26 -8.59 7.41 0.39
N TRP A 27 -8.81 8.07 -0.74
CA TRP A 27 -9.16 9.49 -0.74
C TRP A 27 -10.57 9.76 -0.20
N LEU A 28 -11.50 8.83 -0.37
CA LEU A 28 -12.89 8.96 0.10
C LEU A 28 -13.00 8.93 1.63
N PHE A 29 -12.14 8.19 2.32
CA PHE A 29 -12.22 7.95 3.75
C PHE A 29 -11.07 8.56 4.55
N GLY A 30 -9.87 8.60 3.97
CA GLY A 30 -8.64 8.92 4.70
C GLY A 30 -8.68 10.27 5.40
N ALA A 31 -9.19 11.33 4.74
CA ALA A 31 -9.26 12.66 5.33
C ALA A 31 -10.19 12.71 6.55
N GLY A 32 -11.38 12.08 6.48
CA GLY A 32 -12.33 12.02 7.60
C GLY A 32 -11.78 11.21 8.77
N THR A 33 -11.22 10.04 8.48
CA THR A 33 -10.64 9.15 9.50
C THR A 33 -9.43 9.81 10.18
N ALA A 34 -8.55 10.45 9.42
CA ALA A 34 -7.39 11.14 9.97
C ALA A 34 -7.77 12.37 10.81
N ALA A 35 -8.75 13.17 10.36
CA ALA A 35 -9.27 14.29 11.14
C ALA A 35 -9.88 13.84 12.47
N LYS A 36 -10.59 12.71 12.49
CA LYS A 36 -11.11 12.11 13.72
C LYS A 36 -10.00 11.73 14.70
N VAL A 37 -8.86 11.22 14.22
CA VAL A 37 -7.73 10.76 15.06
C VAL A 37 -6.85 11.93 15.51
N ALA A 38 -6.51 12.85 14.62
CA ALA A 38 -5.49 13.88 14.88
C ALA A 38 -6.01 15.33 14.81
N GLY A 39 -7.29 15.53 14.49
CA GLY A 39 -7.82 16.87 14.26
C GLY A 39 -7.11 17.58 13.10
N PRO A 40 -6.84 18.90 13.23
CA PRO A 40 -6.13 19.66 12.20
C PRO A 40 -4.72 19.13 11.91
N ALA A 41 -4.06 18.52 12.89
CA ALA A 41 -2.73 17.93 12.76
C ALA A 41 -2.68 16.73 11.78
N ALA A 42 -3.83 16.21 11.34
CA ALA A 42 -3.91 15.20 10.28
C ALA A 42 -3.20 15.62 8.98
N ILE A 43 -3.07 16.91 8.71
CA ILE A 43 -2.28 17.43 7.58
C ILE A 43 -0.82 16.97 7.70
N LEU A 44 -0.25 17.02 8.90
CA LEU A 44 1.12 16.55 9.17
C LEU A 44 1.23 15.03 8.98
N SER A 45 0.15 14.27 9.26
CA SER A 45 0.12 12.82 9.02
C SER A 45 0.23 12.49 7.52
N TRP A 46 -0.44 13.25 6.65
CA TRP A 46 -0.32 13.10 5.19
C TRP A 46 1.08 13.46 4.68
N ILE A 47 1.68 14.55 5.19
CA ILE A 47 3.06 14.94 4.85
C ILE A 47 4.04 13.85 5.31
N LEU A 48 3.88 13.35 6.54
CA LEU A 48 4.70 12.28 7.09
C LEU A 48 4.58 10.99 6.26
N GLY A 49 3.36 10.57 5.92
CA GLY A 49 3.11 9.41 5.06
C GLY A 49 3.79 9.52 3.69
N ALA A 50 3.72 10.71 3.07
CA ALA A 50 4.42 10.99 1.82
C ALA A 50 5.95 10.87 1.99
N ILE A 51 6.54 11.43 3.04
CA ILE A 51 7.98 11.34 3.33
C ILE A 51 8.39 9.88 3.52
N ILE A 52 7.63 9.10 4.29
CA ILE A 52 7.91 7.68 4.53
C ILE A 52 7.96 6.92 3.21
N ILE A 53 6.87 7.00 2.44
CA ILE A 53 6.75 6.19 1.23
C ILE A 53 7.68 6.67 0.11
N ILE A 54 7.91 7.98 -0.04
CA ILE A 54 8.90 8.49 -1.00
C ILE A 54 10.32 8.01 -0.64
N SER A 55 10.67 8.00 0.66
CA SER A 55 11.96 7.49 1.12
C SER A 55 12.15 6.00 0.77
N ILE A 56 11.12 5.20 0.96
CA ILE A 56 11.10 3.78 0.57
C ILE A 56 11.14 3.64 -0.96
N ALA A 57 10.29 4.37 -1.67
CA ALA A 57 10.17 4.31 -3.12
C ALA A 57 11.48 4.61 -3.83
N LEU A 58 12.27 5.59 -3.34
CA LEU A 58 13.58 5.90 -3.89
C LEU A 58 14.56 4.72 -3.83
N THR A 59 14.48 3.86 -2.80
CA THR A 59 15.30 2.65 -2.72
C THR A 59 14.90 1.64 -3.80
N TYR A 60 13.60 1.48 -4.01
CA TYR A 60 13.06 0.59 -5.04
C TYR A 60 13.21 1.16 -6.47
N VAL A 61 13.24 2.47 -6.63
CA VAL A 61 13.52 3.13 -7.91
C VAL A 61 14.93 2.81 -8.40
N GLU A 62 15.94 2.80 -7.51
CA GLU A 62 17.30 2.36 -7.87
C GLU A 62 17.29 0.89 -8.32
N LEU A 63 16.62 0.02 -7.55
CA LEU A 63 16.51 -1.40 -7.89
C LEU A 63 15.77 -1.62 -9.21
N GLY A 64 14.67 -0.91 -9.43
CA GLY A 64 13.90 -0.98 -10.68
C GLY A 64 14.67 -0.49 -11.90
N ALA A 65 15.52 0.54 -11.74
CA ALA A 65 16.40 1.00 -12.79
C ALA A 65 17.53 0.00 -13.10
N MET A 66 18.03 -0.70 -12.08
CA MET A 66 19.04 -1.76 -12.22
C MET A 66 18.48 -3.06 -12.80
N PHE A 67 17.24 -3.40 -12.45
CA PHE A 67 16.58 -4.65 -12.82
C PHE A 67 15.18 -4.39 -13.38
N PRO A 68 15.05 -3.80 -14.58
CA PRO A 68 13.77 -3.47 -15.18
C PRO A 68 13.08 -4.73 -15.71
N GLU A 69 12.33 -5.39 -14.85
CA GLU A 69 11.58 -6.60 -15.15
C GLU A 69 10.14 -6.52 -14.63
N SER A 70 9.25 -7.29 -15.25
CA SER A 70 7.86 -7.37 -14.81
C SER A 70 7.77 -8.11 -13.47
N GLY A 71 7.11 -7.49 -12.47
CA GLY A 71 7.00 -8.05 -11.11
C GLY A 71 8.30 -7.99 -10.30
N GLY A 72 9.25 -7.11 -10.67
CA GLY A 72 10.59 -7.03 -10.08
C GLY A 72 10.62 -6.91 -8.56
N MET A 73 9.67 -6.19 -7.96
CA MET A 73 9.62 -6.03 -6.50
C MET A 73 9.54 -7.35 -5.73
N SER A 74 8.91 -8.37 -6.29
CA SER A 74 8.84 -9.70 -5.68
C SER A 74 10.17 -10.46 -5.70
N ARG A 75 11.18 -10.00 -6.47
CA ARG A 75 12.46 -10.68 -6.67
C ARG A 75 13.66 -9.97 -6.07
N TYR A 76 13.60 -8.64 -5.91
CA TYR A 76 14.77 -7.86 -5.53
C TYR A 76 15.43 -8.32 -4.22
N ALA A 77 14.62 -8.67 -3.22
CA ALA A 77 15.13 -9.18 -1.94
C ALA A 77 15.91 -10.50 -2.10
N GLN A 78 15.45 -11.38 -3.02
CA GLN A 78 16.15 -12.62 -3.37
C GLN A 78 17.56 -12.36 -3.93
N TYR A 79 17.72 -11.32 -4.73
CA TYR A 79 18.99 -11.02 -5.40
C TYR A 79 20.15 -10.71 -4.44
N SER A 80 19.83 -10.30 -3.23
CA SER A 80 20.84 -9.95 -2.22
C SER A 80 20.93 -10.90 -1.03
N HIS A 81 19.85 -11.63 -0.71
CA HIS A 81 19.76 -12.44 0.52
C HIS A 81 19.26 -13.88 0.28
N GLY A 82 18.92 -14.22 -0.96
CA GLY A 82 18.45 -15.55 -1.32
C GLY A 82 16.94 -15.75 -1.24
N PRO A 83 16.47 -16.96 -1.58
CA PRO A 83 15.06 -17.27 -1.79
C PRO A 83 14.17 -17.06 -0.56
N PHE A 84 14.68 -17.25 0.65
CA PHE A 84 13.89 -17.13 1.87
C PHE A 84 13.42 -15.70 2.13
N LEU A 85 14.35 -14.70 2.06
CA LEU A 85 13.95 -13.30 2.20
C LEU A 85 13.06 -12.86 1.04
N GLY A 86 13.36 -13.34 -0.18
CA GLY A 86 12.52 -13.12 -1.35
C GLY A 86 11.10 -13.63 -1.14
N PHE A 87 10.94 -14.83 -0.58
CA PHE A 87 9.63 -15.40 -0.28
C PHE A 87 8.86 -14.57 0.76
N ILE A 88 9.49 -14.21 1.90
CA ILE A 88 8.82 -13.40 2.94
C ILE A 88 8.35 -12.06 2.36
N ALA A 89 9.21 -11.36 1.60
CA ALA A 89 8.86 -10.09 0.99
C ALA A 89 7.71 -10.23 -0.02
N ALA A 90 7.77 -11.22 -0.91
CA ALA A 90 6.75 -11.47 -1.90
C ALA A 90 5.42 -11.90 -1.27
N TRP A 91 5.46 -12.74 -0.23
CA TRP A 91 4.30 -13.21 0.51
C TRP A 91 3.61 -12.07 1.27
N ALA A 92 4.38 -11.24 1.99
CA ALA A 92 3.85 -10.07 2.69
C ALA A 92 3.21 -9.07 1.71
N ASN A 93 3.85 -8.81 0.57
CA ASN A 93 3.28 -7.96 -0.48
C ASN A 93 2.01 -8.57 -1.07
N TRP A 94 1.96 -9.88 -1.29
CA TRP A 94 0.77 -10.55 -1.79
C TRP A 94 -0.40 -10.48 -0.81
N ILE A 95 -0.16 -10.65 0.51
CA ILE A 95 -1.20 -10.45 1.54
C ILE A 95 -1.79 -9.03 1.47
N SER A 96 -0.97 -8.01 1.28
CA SER A 96 -1.44 -6.65 1.05
C SER A 96 -2.34 -6.56 -0.19
N LEU A 97 -1.89 -7.09 -1.32
CA LEU A 97 -2.63 -7.04 -2.59
C LEU A 97 -3.99 -7.75 -2.54
N ILE A 98 -4.07 -8.91 -1.90
CA ILE A 98 -5.36 -9.62 -1.74
C ILE A 98 -6.31 -8.91 -0.78
N THR A 99 -5.78 -8.17 0.21
CA THR A 99 -6.59 -7.42 1.18
C THR A 99 -7.17 -6.13 0.57
N LEU A 100 -6.53 -5.57 -0.46
CA LEU A 100 -7.06 -4.42 -1.21
C LEU A 100 -8.39 -4.74 -1.92
N VAL A 101 -8.57 -5.96 -2.40
CA VAL A 101 -9.80 -6.36 -3.10
C VAL A 101 -11.05 -6.22 -2.22
N PRO A 102 -11.11 -6.84 -1.02
CA PRO A 102 -12.24 -6.67 -0.12
C PRO A 102 -12.35 -5.24 0.43
N MET A 103 -11.24 -4.53 0.65
CA MET A 103 -11.28 -3.15 1.12
C MET A 103 -12.02 -2.23 0.15
N GLU A 104 -11.77 -2.35 -1.15
CA GLU A 104 -12.47 -1.57 -2.17
C GLU A 104 -13.96 -1.95 -2.25
N ALA A 105 -14.30 -3.22 -2.09
CA ALA A 105 -15.70 -3.66 -2.01
C ALA A 105 -16.41 -3.12 -0.76
N VAL A 106 -15.73 -3.14 0.40
CA VAL A 106 -16.24 -2.54 1.66
C VAL A 106 -16.47 -1.04 1.50
N ALA A 107 -15.56 -0.33 0.83
CA ALA A 107 -15.70 1.09 0.55
C ALA A 107 -17.01 1.41 -0.18
N SER A 108 -17.32 0.68 -1.24
CA SER A 108 -18.56 0.86 -1.99
C SER A 108 -19.79 0.58 -1.12
N VAL A 109 -19.79 -0.51 -0.36
CA VAL A 109 -20.92 -0.89 0.52
C VAL A 109 -21.11 0.12 1.67
N GLN A 110 -20.03 0.67 2.21
CA GLN A 110 -20.10 1.70 3.24
C GLN A 110 -20.76 2.99 2.70
N TYR A 111 -20.39 3.44 1.49
CA TYR A 111 -21.04 4.58 0.85
C TYR A 111 -22.52 4.29 0.52
N MET A 112 -22.85 3.06 0.09
CA MET A 112 -24.27 2.66 -0.10
C MET A 112 -25.08 2.83 1.18
N SER A 113 -24.50 2.52 2.33
CA SER A 113 -25.23 2.58 3.62
C SER A 113 -25.60 4.00 4.07
N SER A 114 -25.09 5.02 3.41
CA SER A 114 -25.40 6.43 3.70
C SER A 114 -26.21 7.12 2.59
N TRP A 115 -26.72 6.38 1.61
CA TRP A 115 -27.53 6.96 0.54
C TRP A 115 -28.77 7.68 1.10
N PRO A 116 -29.01 8.95 0.73
CA PRO A 116 -30.08 9.75 1.33
C PRO A 116 -31.46 9.51 0.72
N TRP A 117 -31.57 8.64 -0.29
CA TRP A 117 -32.81 8.41 -1.05
C TRP A 117 -33.74 7.41 -0.35
N ALA A 118 -35.04 7.71 -0.27
CA ALA A 118 -36.02 6.85 0.37
C ALA A 118 -36.07 5.42 -0.18
N TRP A 119 -35.87 5.23 -1.48
CA TRP A 119 -35.78 3.91 -2.12
C TRP A 119 -34.57 3.08 -1.68
N ALA A 120 -33.56 3.73 -1.11
CA ALA A 120 -32.32 3.10 -0.68
C ALA A 120 -32.28 2.78 0.82
N ASN A 121 -33.35 2.99 1.58
CA ASN A 121 -33.39 2.76 3.03
C ASN A 121 -32.94 1.35 3.44
N TRP A 122 -33.12 0.35 2.57
CA TRP A 122 -32.67 -1.02 2.80
C TRP A 122 -31.15 -1.16 2.87
N THR A 123 -30.38 -0.22 2.32
CA THR A 123 -28.91 -0.23 2.38
C THR A 123 -28.37 0.25 3.74
N HIS A 124 -29.15 0.99 4.50
CA HIS A 124 -28.75 1.50 5.82
C HIS A 124 -28.43 0.38 6.82
N HIS A 125 -28.96 -0.82 6.59
CA HIS A 125 -28.65 -2.01 7.41
C HIS A 125 -27.31 -2.68 7.09
N PHE A 126 -26.57 -2.22 6.07
CA PHE A 126 -25.29 -2.80 5.69
C PHE A 126 -24.15 -2.46 6.66
N MET A 127 -24.30 -1.35 7.39
CA MET A 127 -23.33 -0.93 8.41
C MET A 127 -24.00 -0.83 9.78
N LYS A 128 -23.23 -1.20 10.82
CA LYS A 128 -23.62 -1.00 12.22
C LYS A 128 -22.37 -0.72 13.05
N ASN A 129 -22.36 0.40 13.77
CA ASN A 129 -21.23 0.81 14.61
C ASN A 129 -19.88 0.83 13.87
N GLY A 130 -19.88 1.29 12.61
CA GLY A 130 -18.68 1.36 11.76
C GLY A 130 -18.20 0.03 11.16
N ASN A 131 -18.90 -1.09 11.42
CA ASN A 131 -18.58 -2.40 10.87
C ASN A 131 -19.63 -2.87 9.86
N ILE A 132 -19.20 -3.66 8.87
CA ILE A 132 -20.07 -4.33 7.92
C ILE A 132 -20.90 -5.41 8.64
N THR A 133 -22.20 -5.37 8.45
CA THR A 133 -23.16 -6.38 8.95
C THR A 133 -23.14 -7.62 8.06
N THR A 134 -23.81 -8.70 8.48
CA THR A 134 -23.92 -9.91 7.64
C THR A 134 -24.62 -9.63 6.29
N PRO A 135 -25.71 -8.88 6.19
CA PRO A 135 -26.26 -8.47 4.89
C PRO A 135 -25.29 -7.66 4.06
N GLY A 136 -24.54 -6.72 4.67
CA GLY A 136 -23.50 -5.97 3.98
C GLY A 136 -22.37 -6.86 3.45
N LEU A 137 -21.94 -7.90 4.20
CA LEU A 137 -20.94 -8.86 3.75
C LEU A 137 -21.37 -9.62 2.49
N LEU A 138 -22.64 -9.97 2.36
CA LEU A 138 -23.13 -10.64 1.14
C LEU A 138 -22.98 -9.73 -0.09
N VAL A 139 -23.21 -8.43 0.07
CA VAL A 139 -23.00 -7.45 -1.01
C VAL A 139 -21.51 -7.28 -1.31
N VAL A 140 -20.66 -7.21 -0.28
CA VAL A 140 -19.17 -7.20 -0.45
C VAL A 140 -18.72 -8.44 -1.24
N PHE A 141 -19.21 -9.64 -0.90
CA PHE A 141 -18.87 -10.86 -1.61
C PHE A 141 -19.33 -10.82 -3.07
N ALA A 142 -20.53 -10.26 -3.33
CA ALA A 142 -21.02 -10.07 -4.70
C ALA A 142 -20.10 -9.13 -5.51
N PHE A 143 -19.65 -8.01 -4.94
CA PHE A 143 -18.69 -7.12 -5.61
C PHE A 143 -17.35 -7.82 -5.88
N MET A 144 -16.79 -8.52 -4.89
CA MET A 144 -15.53 -9.25 -5.06
C MET A 144 -15.64 -10.34 -6.14
N LEU A 145 -16.77 -11.03 -6.20
CA LEU A 145 -17.06 -12.00 -7.25
C LEU A 145 -17.12 -11.33 -8.62
N VAL A 146 -17.80 -10.19 -8.74
CA VAL A 146 -17.88 -9.40 -10.00
C VAL A 146 -16.48 -8.95 -10.42
N PHE A 147 -15.66 -8.40 -9.49
CA PHE A 147 -14.27 -8.01 -9.78
C PHE A 147 -13.47 -9.19 -10.33
N THR A 148 -13.64 -10.37 -9.73
CA THR A 148 -12.96 -11.60 -10.16
C THR A 148 -13.44 -12.07 -11.52
N LEU A 149 -14.76 -12.11 -11.76
CA LEU A 149 -15.36 -12.55 -13.01
C LEU A 149 -14.94 -11.70 -14.21
N ILE A 150 -14.86 -10.37 -14.04
CA ILE A 150 -14.37 -9.47 -15.10
C ILE A 150 -12.96 -9.84 -15.54
N ASN A 151 -12.09 -10.19 -14.58
CA ASN A 151 -10.74 -10.62 -14.89
C ASN A 151 -10.68 -12.03 -15.51
N PHE A 152 -11.70 -12.87 -15.33
CA PHE A 152 -11.72 -14.25 -15.81
C PHE A 152 -11.83 -14.34 -17.34
N TRP A 153 -12.46 -13.35 -17.99
CA TRP A 153 -12.77 -13.42 -19.43
C TRP A 153 -12.21 -12.28 -20.27
N SER A 154 -11.77 -11.14 -19.72
CA SER A 154 -11.39 -10.02 -20.58
C SER A 154 -10.37 -9.04 -20.01
N VAL A 155 -9.13 -9.16 -20.49
CA VAL A 155 -8.10 -8.12 -20.32
C VAL A 155 -8.41 -6.85 -21.13
N LYS A 156 -9.05 -6.99 -22.31
CA LYS A 156 -9.34 -5.83 -23.20
C LYS A 156 -10.43 -4.91 -22.64
N LEU A 157 -11.44 -5.47 -21.98
CA LEU A 157 -12.50 -4.69 -21.35
C LEU A 157 -11.92 -3.84 -20.21
N MET A 158 -11.08 -4.44 -19.40
CA MET A 158 -10.37 -3.79 -18.30
C MET A 158 -9.57 -2.55 -18.77
N THR A 159 -8.77 -2.67 -19.84
CA THR A 159 -7.91 -1.56 -20.30
C THR A 159 -8.67 -0.37 -20.85
N ARG A 160 -9.80 -0.58 -21.51
CA ARG A 160 -10.65 0.52 -22.00
C ARG A 160 -11.32 1.30 -20.86
N PHE A 161 -11.84 0.59 -19.86
CA PHE A 161 -12.42 1.22 -18.67
C PHE A 161 -11.37 1.95 -17.81
N THR A 162 -10.17 1.40 -17.69
CA THR A 162 -9.10 1.98 -16.86
C THR A 162 -8.74 3.40 -17.28
N ASN A 163 -8.66 3.70 -18.57
CA ASN A 163 -8.30 5.05 -19.04
C ASN A 163 -9.35 6.11 -18.70
N LEU A 164 -10.64 5.80 -18.89
CA LEU A 164 -11.74 6.71 -18.55
C LEU A 164 -11.82 6.93 -17.04
N ILE A 165 -11.74 5.84 -16.28
CA ILE A 165 -11.72 5.86 -14.82
C ILE A 165 -10.53 6.69 -14.29
N SER A 166 -9.34 6.58 -14.88
CA SER A 166 -8.15 7.32 -14.42
C SER A 166 -8.33 8.83 -14.50
N ILE A 167 -8.97 9.33 -15.55
CA ILE A 167 -9.25 10.77 -15.68
C ILE A 167 -10.26 11.21 -14.61
N PHE A 168 -11.31 10.45 -14.42
CA PHE A 168 -12.33 10.73 -13.40
C PHE A 168 -11.75 10.75 -11.99
N LYS A 169 -10.87 9.80 -11.67
CA LYS A 169 -10.17 9.70 -10.38
C LYS A 169 -9.26 10.89 -10.05
N ILE A 170 -8.79 11.64 -11.03
CA ILE A 170 -8.01 12.86 -10.79
C ILE A 170 -8.93 14.08 -10.71
N LEU A 171 -9.90 14.16 -11.61
CA LEU A 171 -10.77 15.31 -11.71
C LEU A 171 -11.70 15.46 -10.50
N LEU A 172 -12.30 14.38 -10.03
CA LEU A 172 -13.30 14.47 -8.96
C LEU A 172 -12.69 14.84 -7.60
N PRO A 173 -11.57 14.28 -7.13
CA PRO A 173 -10.90 14.78 -5.92
C PRO A 173 -10.49 16.24 -6.04
N THR A 174 -9.97 16.66 -7.21
CA THR A 174 -9.59 18.06 -7.46
C THR A 174 -10.82 18.98 -7.43
N LEU A 175 -11.91 18.58 -8.07
CA LEU A 175 -13.19 19.31 -8.03
C LEU A 175 -13.70 19.40 -6.58
N THR A 176 -13.64 18.31 -5.82
CA THR A 176 -14.07 18.27 -4.41
C THR A 176 -13.28 19.26 -3.57
N ILE A 177 -11.94 19.32 -3.72
CA ILE A 177 -11.10 20.32 -3.04
C ILE A 177 -11.59 21.73 -3.33
N VAL A 178 -11.74 22.08 -4.62
CA VAL A 178 -12.14 23.44 -5.02
C VAL A 178 -13.52 23.78 -4.48
N MET A 179 -14.48 22.89 -4.62
CA MET A 179 -15.87 23.14 -4.21
C MET A 179 -16.01 23.28 -2.71
N LEU A 180 -15.33 22.46 -1.90
CA LEU A 180 -15.36 22.57 -0.44
C LEU A 180 -14.69 23.88 0.05
N ILE A 181 -13.58 24.28 -0.57
CA ILE A 181 -12.91 25.55 -0.21
C ILE A 181 -13.79 26.76 -0.56
N VAL A 182 -14.47 26.73 -1.69
CA VAL A 182 -15.31 27.85 -2.15
C VAL A 182 -16.63 27.93 -1.39
N ALA A 183 -17.24 26.78 -1.07
CA ALA A 183 -18.58 26.74 -0.50
C ALA A 183 -18.63 26.99 1.03
N GLY A 184 -17.56 26.66 1.77
CA GLY A 184 -17.65 26.78 3.22
C GLY A 184 -16.30 26.52 3.91
N PHE A 185 -15.31 27.39 3.69
CA PHE A 185 -14.02 27.23 4.33
C PHE A 185 -13.92 28.08 5.62
N HIS A 186 -13.67 27.41 6.73
CA HIS A 186 -13.54 28.00 8.06
C HIS A 186 -12.08 27.91 8.56
N PRO A 187 -11.26 29.00 8.46
CA PRO A 187 -9.87 29.00 8.94
C PRO A 187 -9.74 28.73 10.44
N SER A 188 -10.76 29.07 11.22
CA SER A 188 -10.82 28.83 12.68
C SER A 188 -10.67 27.34 13.05
N ASN A 189 -11.07 26.43 12.16
CA ASN A 189 -10.96 24.98 12.40
C ASN A 189 -9.52 24.49 12.51
N PHE A 190 -8.55 25.25 12.01
CA PHE A 190 -7.12 24.91 12.11
C PHE A 190 -6.51 25.29 13.46
N GLY A 191 -7.28 25.99 14.32
CA GLY A 191 -6.81 26.45 15.61
C GLY A 191 -5.89 27.67 15.51
N HIS A 192 -5.67 28.33 16.67
CA HIS A 192 -4.85 29.54 16.79
C HIS A 192 -3.56 29.30 17.60
N SER A 193 -3.36 28.10 18.11
CA SER A 193 -2.21 27.69 18.92
C SER A 193 -1.78 26.26 18.59
N VAL A 194 -0.58 25.87 19.02
CA VAL A 194 -0.08 24.50 18.87
C VAL A 194 -1.02 23.50 19.52
N THR A 195 -1.59 23.82 20.68
CA THR A 195 -2.51 22.95 21.40
C THR A 195 -3.86 22.79 20.71
N THR A 196 -4.36 23.83 20.03
CA THR A 196 -5.61 23.74 19.27
C THR A 196 -5.41 23.11 17.88
N PHE A 197 -4.22 23.27 17.30
CA PHE A 197 -3.84 22.60 16.06
C PHE A 197 -3.59 21.08 16.28
N MET A 198 -2.99 20.71 17.42
CA MET A 198 -2.74 19.30 17.81
C MET A 198 -3.52 18.97 19.10
N PRO A 199 -4.87 18.89 19.05
CA PRO A 199 -5.69 18.75 20.24
C PRO A 199 -5.45 17.43 20.99
N TYR A 200 -4.93 16.43 20.33
CA TYR A 200 -4.64 15.09 20.89
C TYR A 200 -3.13 14.84 21.03
N GLY A 201 -2.30 15.90 20.92
CA GLY A 201 -0.84 15.83 21.02
C GLY A 201 -0.17 15.25 19.78
N SER A 202 1.17 15.26 19.78
CA SER A 202 1.98 14.83 18.63
C SER A 202 1.82 13.35 18.27
N ARG A 203 1.50 12.49 19.25
CA ARG A 203 1.29 11.06 19.05
C ARG A 203 0.19 10.76 18.02
N SER A 204 -0.90 11.53 18.05
CA SER A 204 -2.03 11.34 17.14
C SER A 204 -1.65 11.49 15.65
N ILE A 205 -0.59 12.25 15.33
CA ILE A 205 -0.07 12.40 13.97
C ILE A 205 0.46 11.06 13.44
N PHE A 206 1.22 10.33 14.26
CA PHE A 206 1.81 9.04 13.91
C PHE A 206 0.74 7.94 13.84
N GLU A 207 -0.18 7.97 14.79
CA GLU A 207 -1.35 7.09 14.82
C GLU A 207 -2.19 7.26 13.54
N ALA A 208 -2.59 8.48 13.21
CA ALA A 208 -3.37 8.77 12.00
C ALA A 208 -2.65 8.31 10.73
N ALA A 209 -1.32 8.47 10.64
CA ALA A 209 -0.56 8.05 9.47
C ALA A 209 -0.72 6.55 9.17
N ALA A 210 -0.79 5.69 10.20
CA ALA A 210 -0.87 4.25 10.03
C ALA A 210 -2.31 3.71 9.93
N ILE A 211 -3.23 4.17 10.82
CA ILE A 211 -4.56 3.57 10.94
C ILE A 211 -5.65 4.26 10.12
N SER A 212 -5.39 5.47 9.60
CA SER A 212 -6.35 6.20 8.76
C SER A 212 -6.20 5.91 7.27
N GLY A 213 -5.40 4.92 6.88
CA GLY A 213 -5.17 4.55 5.48
C GLY A 213 -4.23 5.50 4.73
N ILE A 214 -3.54 6.42 5.42
CA ILE A 214 -2.65 7.42 4.77
C ILE A 214 -1.47 6.73 4.08
N ILE A 215 -0.72 5.88 4.81
CA ILE A 215 0.43 5.16 4.26
C ILE A 215 -0.02 4.26 3.10
N MET A 216 -1.13 3.52 3.28
CA MET A 216 -1.71 2.68 2.23
C MET A 216 -2.05 3.50 0.97
N SER A 217 -2.57 4.73 1.12
CA SER A 217 -2.95 5.58 -0.01
C SER A 217 -1.76 5.99 -0.90
N TYR A 218 -0.53 5.90 -0.41
CA TYR A 218 0.70 6.13 -1.17
C TYR A 218 1.38 4.87 -1.69
N ASP A 219 0.85 3.67 -1.40
CA ASP A 219 1.53 2.38 -1.60
C ASP A 219 1.70 1.98 -3.08
N ALA A 220 0.85 2.46 -3.97
CA ALA A 220 0.83 1.95 -5.35
C ALA A 220 1.97 2.47 -6.27
N PHE A 221 3.03 3.12 -5.76
CA PHE A 221 4.23 3.45 -6.54
C PHE A 221 4.88 2.21 -7.18
N GLN A 222 4.70 1.05 -6.55
CA GLN A 222 5.16 -0.25 -7.04
C GLN A 222 4.62 -0.61 -8.42
N THR A 223 3.48 -0.06 -8.84
CA THR A 223 2.89 -0.31 -10.16
C THR A 223 3.86 0.07 -11.29
N VAL A 224 4.51 1.23 -11.20
CA VAL A 224 5.51 1.68 -12.19
C VAL A 224 6.72 0.76 -12.21
N ILE A 225 7.21 0.35 -11.05
CA ILE A 225 8.39 -0.51 -10.90
C ILE A 225 8.11 -1.90 -11.46
N ASN A 226 6.93 -2.47 -11.15
CA ASN A 226 6.53 -3.78 -11.63
C ASN A 226 6.29 -3.83 -13.16
N MET A 227 6.08 -2.66 -13.79
CA MET A 227 5.97 -2.52 -15.25
C MET A 227 7.30 -2.17 -15.92
N GLY A 228 8.40 -2.14 -15.17
CA GLY A 228 9.71 -1.71 -15.66
C GLY A 228 10.18 -2.43 -16.92
N GLY A 229 9.89 -3.73 -17.07
CA GLY A 229 10.23 -4.51 -18.27
C GLY A 229 9.49 -4.08 -19.55
N GLU A 230 8.37 -3.40 -19.42
CA GLU A 230 7.51 -2.97 -20.53
C GLU A 230 7.67 -1.48 -20.86
N MET A 231 8.41 -0.72 -20.05
CA MET A 231 8.59 0.72 -20.22
C MET A 231 9.59 1.08 -21.32
N ILE A 232 9.33 2.18 -22.03
CA ILE A 232 10.30 2.84 -22.89
C ILE A 232 11.35 3.51 -21.99
N ASN A 233 12.64 3.31 -22.26
CA ASN A 233 13.74 3.87 -21.45
C ASN A 233 13.52 3.67 -19.94
N PRO A 234 13.40 2.41 -19.47
CA PRO A 234 12.95 2.11 -18.11
C PRO A 234 13.79 2.80 -17.03
N HIS A 235 15.10 2.89 -17.23
CA HIS A 235 16.04 3.52 -16.30
C HIS A 235 15.77 5.01 -16.00
N LYS A 236 15.16 5.75 -16.95
CA LYS A 236 14.75 7.15 -16.74
C LYS A 236 13.27 7.25 -16.35
N ASN A 237 12.44 6.45 -17.01
CA ASN A 237 10.99 6.59 -16.91
C ASN A 237 10.42 5.95 -15.63
N ILE A 238 11.06 4.93 -15.05
CA ILE A 238 10.71 4.42 -13.72
C ILE A 238 10.92 5.53 -12.67
N VAL A 239 12.10 6.16 -12.67
CA VAL A 239 12.43 7.23 -11.71
C VAL A 239 11.42 8.38 -11.80
N ARG A 240 11.23 8.91 -13.01
CA ARG A 240 10.32 10.03 -13.25
C ARG A 240 8.87 9.66 -12.98
N GLY A 241 8.45 8.48 -13.42
CA GLY A 241 7.08 7.99 -13.27
C GLY A 241 6.68 7.86 -11.81
N VAL A 242 7.54 7.27 -10.99
CA VAL A 242 7.32 7.15 -9.53
C VAL A 242 7.26 8.52 -8.86
N LEU A 243 8.27 9.37 -9.09
CA LEU A 243 8.33 10.67 -8.42
C LEU A 243 7.17 11.60 -8.82
N ILE A 244 6.86 11.69 -10.11
CA ILE A 244 5.75 12.54 -10.61
C ILE A 244 4.42 12.07 -10.01
N SER A 245 4.12 10.77 -10.09
CA SER A 245 2.85 10.25 -9.56
C SER A 245 2.73 10.45 -8.06
N MET A 246 3.79 10.23 -7.30
CA MET A 246 3.78 10.41 -5.85
C MET A 246 3.63 11.88 -5.43
N ILE A 247 4.30 12.82 -6.12
CA ILE A 247 4.16 14.24 -5.82
C ILE A 247 2.74 14.73 -6.11
N ILE A 248 2.17 14.36 -7.28
CA ILE A 248 0.80 14.72 -7.62
C ILE A 248 -0.18 14.17 -6.58
N THR A 249 -0.05 12.90 -6.21
CA THR A 249 -0.92 12.27 -5.22
C THR A 249 -0.76 12.92 -3.84
N ALA A 250 0.47 13.24 -3.41
CA ALA A 250 0.71 13.91 -2.13
C ALA A 250 0.03 15.28 -2.08
N VAL A 251 0.15 16.08 -3.14
CA VAL A 251 -0.52 17.38 -3.23
C VAL A 251 -2.04 17.23 -3.15
N ILE A 252 -2.62 16.31 -3.92
CA ILE A 252 -4.07 16.07 -3.90
C ILE A 252 -4.53 15.67 -2.50
N TYR A 253 -3.87 14.72 -1.85
CA TYR A 253 -4.30 14.20 -0.55
C TYR A 253 -4.13 15.22 0.59
N ILE A 254 -3.04 15.99 0.60
CA ILE A 254 -2.85 17.08 1.56
C ILE A 254 -3.93 18.15 1.37
N MET A 255 -4.23 18.52 0.13
CA MET A 255 -5.28 19.51 -0.17
C MET A 255 -6.68 18.99 0.15
N LEU A 256 -6.97 17.69 -0.04
CA LEU A 256 -8.22 17.06 0.41
C LEU A 256 -8.35 17.13 1.94
N GLN A 257 -7.27 16.89 2.68
CA GLN A 257 -7.29 17.02 4.14
C GLN A 257 -7.55 18.46 4.58
N VAL A 258 -6.90 19.44 3.93
CA VAL A 258 -7.13 20.87 4.20
C VAL A 258 -8.58 21.25 3.90
N ALA A 259 -9.09 20.86 2.73
CA ALA A 259 -10.47 21.14 2.33
C ALA A 259 -11.48 20.48 3.29
N PHE A 260 -11.23 19.24 3.70
CA PHE A 260 -12.10 18.53 4.67
C PHE A 260 -12.17 19.26 6.01
N ILE A 261 -11.00 19.60 6.60
CA ILE A 261 -10.95 20.33 7.89
C ILE A 261 -11.66 21.69 7.78
N GLY A 262 -11.36 22.43 6.72
CA GLY A 262 -11.94 23.75 6.50
C GLY A 262 -13.45 23.74 6.28
N ALA A 263 -13.99 22.66 5.72
CA ALA A 263 -15.40 22.56 5.37
C ALA A 263 -16.33 22.10 6.51
N ILE A 264 -15.79 21.69 7.65
CA ILE A 264 -16.60 21.28 8.81
C ILE A 264 -17.24 22.51 9.47
N ASP A 265 -18.54 22.43 9.83
CA ASP A 265 -19.22 23.49 10.58
C ASP A 265 -18.56 23.68 11.96
N PRO A 266 -18.05 24.91 12.27
CA PRO A 266 -17.43 25.21 13.56
C PRO A 266 -18.35 24.96 14.77
N ASN A 267 -19.66 25.13 14.62
CA ASN A 267 -20.62 24.89 15.69
C ASN A 267 -20.72 23.39 16.00
N LEU A 268 -20.77 22.56 14.95
CA LEU A 268 -20.74 21.11 15.11
C LEU A 268 -19.45 20.64 15.76
N LEU A 269 -18.32 21.24 15.36
CA LEU A 269 -17.01 20.92 15.90
C LEU A 269 -16.89 21.35 17.38
N ALA A 270 -17.41 22.53 17.75
CA ALA A 270 -17.44 22.99 19.13
C ALA A 270 -18.27 22.08 20.06
N GLN A 271 -19.37 21.50 19.53
CA GLN A 271 -20.23 20.60 20.30
C GLN A 271 -19.69 19.19 20.45
N LYS A 272 -19.09 18.63 19.39
CA LYS A 272 -18.73 17.19 19.33
C LYS A 272 -17.21 16.94 19.42
N GLY A 273 -16.37 17.95 19.20
CA GLY A 273 -14.95 17.77 19.02
C GLY A 273 -14.60 16.92 17.78
N TRP A 274 -13.35 16.78 17.45
CA TRP A 274 -12.90 16.00 16.29
C TRP A 274 -13.24 14.52 16.41
N HIS A 275 -13.10 13.91 17.59
CA HIS A 275 -13.47 12.50 17.83
C HIS A 275 -14.96 12.22 17.64
N GLY A 276 -15.81 13.21 17.88
CA GLY A 276 -17.25 13.09 17.70
C GLY A 276 -17.74 13.32 16.26
N ILE A 277 -16.87 13.76 15.35
CA ILE A 277 -17.18 13.87 13.92
C ILE A 277 -17.14 12.46 13.33
N ASN A 278 -18.31 11.93 12.96
CA ASN A 278 -18.42 10.57 12.46
C ASN A 278 -19.29 10.53 11.20
N TYR A 279 -18.65 10.75 10.06
CA TYR A 279 -19.27 10.66 8.75
C TYR A 279 -19.11 9.27 8.16
N THR A 280 -20.19 8.68 7.67
CA THR A 280 -20.15 7.38 6.97
C THR A 280 -19.55 7.53 5.58
N SER A 281 -19.88 8.64 4.91
CA SER A 281 -19.36 9.03 3.59
C SER A 281 -18.75 10.44 3.67
N PRO A 282 -17.52 10.61 4.19
CA PRO A 282 -17.02 11.89 4.69
C PRO A 282 -17.22 13.08 3.76
N PHE A 283 -16.84 12.98 2.51
CA PHE A 283 -16.97 14.08 1.55
C PHE A 283 -18.40 14.28 1.05
N ALA A 284 -19.18 13.20 0.87
CA ALA A 284 -20.55 13.29 0.43
C ALA A 284 -21.44 13.90 1.52
N ASP A 285 -21.23 13.52 2.78
CA ASP A 285 -21.95 14.04 3.92
C ASP A 285 -21.70 15.56 4.09
N ILE A 286 -20.43 16.01 3.96
CA ILE A 286 -20.11 17.45 3.98
C ILE A 286 -20.71 18.18 2.78
N ALA A 287 -20.68 17.60 1.58
CA ALA A 287 -21.25 18.22 0.39
C ALA A 287 -22.77 18.44 0.56
N ILE A 288 -23.49 17.49 1.17
CA ILE A 288 -24.92 17.64 1.50
C ILE A 288 -25.14 18.76 2.52
N LEU A 289 -24.34 18.79 3.60
CA LEU A 289 -24.43 19.83 4.63
C LEU A 289 -24.18 21.24 4.08
N LEU A 290 -23.33 21.37 3.06
CA LEU A 290 -23.09 22.62 2.35
C LEU A 290 -24.09 22.91 1.21
N GLY A 291 -25.16 22.11 1.08
CA GLY A 291 -26.17 22.29 0.02
C GLY A 291 -25.73 21.87 -1.38
N MET A 292 -24.57 21.23 -1.53
CA MET A 292 -24.03 20.79 -2.82
C MET A 292 -24.45 19.36 -3.17
N ASN A 293 -25.79 19.13 -3.26
CA ASN A 293 -26.33 17.80 -3.53
C ASN A 293 -25.82 17.18 -4.85
N TRP A 294 -25.55 18.01 -5.86
CA TRP A 294 -24.99 17.55 -7.13
C TRP A 294 -23.58 16.95 -6.95
N LEU A 295 -22.74 17.56 -6.09
CA LEU A 295 -21.41 17.04 -5.78
C LEU A 295 -21.50 15.73 -4.99
N ALA A 296 -22.44 15.66 -4.03
CA ALA A 296 -22.70 14.43 -3.28
C ALA A 296 -23.09 13.27 -4.22
N ILE A 297 -23.91 13.51 -5.24
CA ILE A 297 -24.26 12.50 -6.26
C ILE A 297 -23.01 12.01 -6.99
N LEU A 298 -22.12 12.92 -7.44
CA LEU A 298 -20.87 12.54 -8.09
C LEU A 298 -19.96 11.73 -7.16
N LEU A 299 -19.89 12.08 -5.87
CA LEU A 299 -19.12 11.36 -4.86
C LEU A 299 -19.70 9.96 -4.59
N TYR A 300 -21.02 9.82 -4.53
CA TYR A 300 -21.67 8.51 -4.46
C TYR A 300 -21.42 7.66 -5.70
N MET A 301 -21.37 8.27 -6.89
CA MET A 301 -21.00 7.55 -8.12
C MET A 301 -19.53 7.10 -8.07
N ASP A 302 -18.61 7.98 -7.62
CA ASP A 302 -17.19 7.63 -7.52
C ASP A 302 -16.91 6.52 -6.51
N ALA A 303 -17.70 6.45 -5.43
CA ALA A 303 -17.60 5.38 -4.45
C ALA A 303 -17.89 3.96 -5.04
N PHE A 304 -18.39 3.90 -6.29
CA PHE A 304 -18.44 2.69 -7.09
C PHE A 304 -17.36 2.68 -8.17
N VAL A 305 -17.19 3.77 -8.91
CA VAL A 305 -16.30 3.82 -10.07
C VAL A 305 -14.84 3.64 -9.65
N SER A 306 -14.38 4.38 -8.64
CA SER A 306 -12.98 4.30 -8.19
C SER A 306 -12.67 2.96 -7.50
N PRO A 307 -13.40 2.50 -6.49
CA PRO A 307 -13.20 1.19 -5.87
C PRO A 307 -13.34 0.03 -6.86
N PHE A 308 -14.31 0.09 -7.78
CA PHE A 308 -14.51 -0.93 -8.79
C PHE A 308 -13.29 -1.07 -9.72
N GLY A 309 -12.80 0.07 -10.24
CA GLY A 309 -11.61 0.07 -11.10
C GLY A 309 -10.37 -0.45 -10.38
N THR A 310 -10.17 -0.03 -9.14
CA THR A 310 -9.05 -0.46 -8.28
C THR A 310 -9.20 -1.93 -7.90
N GLY A 311 -10.37 -2.38 -7.45
CA GLY A 311 -10.64 -3.77 -7.07
C GLY A 311 -10.39 -4.75 -8.22
N VAL A 312 -10.87 -4.42 -9.44
CA VAL A 312 -10.59 -5.22 -10.65
C VAL A 312 -9.09 -5.26 -10.95
N ALA A 313 -8.38 -4.13 -10.84
CA ALA A 313 -6.94 -4.07 -11.08
C ALA A 313 -6.15 -4.92 -10.06
N PHE A 314 -6.55 -4.89 -8.78
CA PHE A 314 -5.86 -5.66 -7.74
C PHE A 314 -6.13 -7.16 -7.81
N VAL A 315 -7.30 -7.62 -8.25
CA VAL A 315 -7.52 -9.04 -8.58
C VAL A 315 -6.50 -9.51 -9.62
N ALA A 316 -6.29 -8.73 -10.68
CA ALA A 316 -5.31 -9.06 -11.71
C ALA A 316 -3.85 -9.04 -11.18
N THR A 317 -3.54 -8.08 -10.30
CA THR A 317 -2.18 -7.91 -9.76
C THR A 317 -1.86 -8.98 -8.73
N ALA A 318 -2.76 -9.26 -7.78
CA ALA A 318 -2.61 -10.27 -6.75
C ALA A 318 -2.43 -11.67 -7.35
N SER A 319 -3.29 -12.05 -8.30
CA SER A 319 -3.21 -13.35 -8.93
C SER A 319 -1.92 -13.57 -9.73
N ARG A 320 -1.40 -12.51 -10.38
CA ARG A 320 -0.11 -12.57 -11.07
C ARG A 320 1.05 -12.63 -10.07
N ALA A 321 0.98 -11.91 -8.95
CA ALA A 321 1.98 -11.97 -7.88
C ALA A 321 2.05 -13.39 -7.30
N LEU A 322 0.91 -14.01 -6.97
CA LEU A 322 0.85 -15.38 -6.47
C LEU A 322 1.39 -16.38 -7.52
N ALA A 323 1.00 -16.22 -8.77
CA ALA A 323 1.50 -17.06 -9.87
C ALA A 323 3.01 -16.90 -10.08
N ALA A 324 3.55 -15.67 -9.98
CA ALA A 324 4.98 -15.41 -10.11
C ALA A 324 5.79 -16.10 -9.00
N MET A 325 5.27 -16.17 -7.78
CA MET A 325 5.92 -16.87 -6.67
C MET A 325 6.09 -18.37 -6.90
N THR A 326 5.29 -18.99 -7.78
CA THR A 326 5.46 -20.41 -8.13
C THR A 326 6.76 -20.68 -8.89
N HIS A 327 7.30 -19.68 -9.60
CA HIS A 327 8.55 -19.81 -10.33
C HIS A 327 9.79 -19.93 -9.43
N THR A 328 9.67 -19.55 -8.15
CA THR A 328 10.72 -19.76 -7.15
C THR A 328 10.75 -21.19 -6.60
N GLY A 329 9.76 -22.02 -6.95
CA GLY A 329 9.66 -23.41 -6.49
C GLY A 329 9.07 -23.60 -5.08
N HIS A 330 8.70 -22.51 -4.39
CA HIS A 330 8.20 -22.56 -3.00
C HIS A 330 6.67 -22.53 -2.88
N LEU A 331 5.96 -22.60 -4.00
CA LEU A 331 4.51 -22.72 -4.07
C LEU A 331 4.09 -23.81 -5.04
N PRO A 332 2.86 -24.36 -4.90
CA PRO A 332 2.33 -25.37 -5.82
C PRO A 332 2.33 -24.85 -7.26
N GLN A 333 2.93 -25.60 -8.18
CA GLN A 333 3.05 -25.17 -9.58
C GLN A 333 1.70 -24.96 -10.30
N TRP A 334 0.63 -25.59 -9.82
CA TRP A 334 -0.71 -25.41 -10.40
C TRP A 334 -1.25 -23.99 -10.23
N LEU A 335 -0.81 -23.26 -9.19
CA LEU A 335 -1.15 -21.85 -9.01
C LEU A 335 -0.59 -20.96 -10.12
N GLY A 336 0.57 -21.31 -10.67
CA GLY A 336 1.22 -20.60 -11.77
C GLY A 336 0.72 -20.97 -13.17
N ARG A 337 -0.21 -21.93 -13.29
CA ARG A 337 -0.73 -22.32 -14.61
C ARG A 337 -1.55 -21.21 -15.22
N LEU A 338 -1.08 -20.73 -16.39
CA LEU A 338 -1.79 -19.73 -17.18
C LEU A 338 -2.80 -20.44 -18.10
N GLU A 339 -4.00 -19.89 -18.18
CA GLU A 339 -5.00 -20.32 -19.15
C GLU A 339 -4.50 -19.99 -20.57
N ARG A 340 -4.67 -20.92 -21.51
CA ARG A 340 -4.02 -20.86 -22.84
C ARG A 340 -4.48 -19.71 -23.74
N HIS A 341 -5.74 -19.31 -23.63
CA HIS A 341 -6.32 -18.30 -24.51
C HIS A 341 -6.08 -16.86 -24.02
N TYR A 342 -6.25 -16.61 -22.69
CA TYR A 342 -6.16 -15.27 -22.11
C TYR A 342 -4.86 -15.02 -21.33
N MET A 343 -4.03 -16.07 -21.14
CA MET A 343 -2.78 -16.00 -20.36
C MET A 343 -2.99 -15.47 -18.92
N ILE A 344 -4.08 -15.93 -18.29
CA ILE A 344 -4.52 -15.52 -16.96
C ILE A 344 -4.36 -16.68 -15.97
N PRO A 345 -3.85 -16.47 -14.75
CA PRO A 345 -3.69 -17.51 -13.73
C PRO A 345 -5.01 -17.73 -12.96
N ARG A 346 -6.00 -18.39 -13.56
CA ARG A 346 -7.35 -18.58 -13.00
C ARG A 346 -7.35 -19.28 -11.64
N PHE A 347 -6.46 -20.26 -11.44
CA PHE A 347 -6.37 -20.95 -10.14
C PHE A 347 -5.91 -20.00 -9.02
N ALA A 348 -4.93 -19.15 -9.30
CA ALA A 348 -4.50 -18.12 -8.36
C ALA A 348 -5.66 -17.16 -8.02
N MET A 349 -6.44 -16.73 -9.03
CA MET A 349 -7.61 -15.86 -8.80
C MET A 349 -8.66 -16.46 -7.88
N VAL A 350 -8.91 -17.78 -8.00
CA VAL A 350 -9.86 -18.47 -7.10
C VAL A 350 -9.33 -18.53 -5.68
N VAL A 351 -8.04 -18.83 -5.51
CA VAL A 351 -7.40 -18.82 -4.18
C VAL A 351 -7.41 -17.42 -3.59
N ASP A 352 -7.09 -16.39 -4.37
CA ASP A 352 -7.14 -14.99 -3.95
C ASP A 352 -8.55 -14.60 -3.49
N LEU A 353 -9.60 -14.99 -4.23
CA LEU A 353 -10.99 -14.72 -3.84
C LEU A 353 -11.35 -15.37 -2.51
N ILE A 354 -10.99 -16.64 -2.32
CA ILE A 354 -11.27 -17.37 -1.07
C ILE A 354 -10.58 -16.67 0.11
N LEU A 355 -9.31 -16.31 -0.04
CA LEU A 355 -8.56 -15.64 1.02
C LEU A 355 -9.05 -14.20 1.26
N ALA A 356 -9.45 -13.49 0.22
CA ALA A 356 -10.06 -12.16 0.35
C ALA A 356 -11.39 -12.22 1.13
N VAL A 357 -12.21 -13.27 0.93
CA VAL A 357 -13.42 -13.54 1.73
C VAL A 357 -13.07 -13.77 3.20
N VAL A 358 -12.02 -14.54 3.48
CA VAL A 358 -11.53 -14.75 4.85
C VAL A 358 -11.09 -13.43 5.47
N MET A 359 -10.31 -12.62 4.76
CA MET A 359 -9.81 -11.33 5.25
C MET A 359 -10.95 -10.38 5.64
N VAL A 360 -11.98 -10.20 4.80
CA VAL A 360 -13.09 -9.32 5.13
C VAL A 360 -14.02 -9.89 6.21
N SER A 361 -14.04 -11.20 6.38
CA SER A 361 -14.79 -11.83 7.47
C SER A 361 -14.14 -11.59 8.83
N LEU A 362 -12.81 -11.47 8.85
CA LEU A 362 -12.03 -11.17 10.06
C LEU A 362 -11.98 -9.67 10.36
N PHE A 363 -11.78 -8.84 9.32
CA PHE A 363 -11.58 -7.39 9.42
C PHE A 363 -12.74 -6.66 8.75
N ARG A 364 -13.83 -6.44 9.51
CA ARG A 364 -15.15 -6.02 9.01
C ARG A 364 -15.31 -4.51 8.76
N ASN A 365 -14.24 -3.74 8.69
CA ASN A 365 -14.33 -2.33 8.35
C ASN A 365 -13.14 -1.86 7.51
N TRP A 366 -13.35 -0.73 6.82
CA TRP A 366 -12.37 -0.17 5.91
C TRP A 366 -11.04 0.16 6.60
N SER A 367 -11.08 0.80 7.79
CA SER A 367 -9.86 1.22 8.50
C SER A 367 -9.01 0.03 8.97
N LEU A 368 -9.64 -1.05 9.45
CA LEU A 368 -8.91 -2.26 9.85
C LEU A 368 -8.24 -2.93 8.64
N LEU A 369 -8.95 -3.04 7.51
CA LEU A 369 -8.38 -3.56 6.26
C LEU A 369 -7.22 -2.69 5.79
N ALA A 370 -7.36 -1.36 5.82
CA ALA A 370 -6.30 -0.41 5.49
C ALA A 370 -5.07 -0.57 6.41
N THR A 371 -5.28 -0.84 7.70
CA THR A 371 -4.20 -1.08 8.65
C THR A 371 -3.46 -2.40 8.36
N VAL A 372 -4.21 -3.46 8.02
CA VAL A 372 -3.62 -4.76 7.61
C VAL A 372 -2.79 -4.60 6.34
N ILE A 373 -3.30 -3.86 5.35
CA ILE A 373 -2.58 -3.54 4.12
C ILE A 373 -1.29 -2.79 4.46
N THR A 374 -1.40 -1.71 5.25
CA THR A 374 -0.25 -0.90 5.68
C THR A 374 0.82 -1.77 6.34
N GLY A 375 0.46 -2.59 7.32
CA GLY A 375 1.40 -3.45 8.03
C GLY A 375 2.08 -4.49 7.12
N SER A 376 1.29 -5.17 6.27
CA SER A 376 1.82 -6.19 5.34
C SER A 376 2.76 -5.58 4.31
N THR A 377 2.37 -4.46 3.71
CA THR A 377 3.18 -3.74 2.73
C THR A 377 4.49 -3.24 3.33
N LEU A 378 4.44 -2.63 4.52
CA LEU A 378 5.64 -2.10 5.18
C LEU A 378 6.63 -3.21 5.53
N ILE A 379 6.17 -4.41 5.92
CA ILE A 379 7.05 -5.57 6.15
C ILE A 379 7.74 -5.98 4.85
N ALA A 380 7.03 -6.00 3.72
CA ALA A 380 7.64 -6.24 2.41
C ALA A 380 8.67 -5.15 2.07
N TYR A 381 8.33 -3.89 2.32
CA TYR A 381 9.13 -2.72 1.97
C TYR A 381 10.39 -2.53 2.80
N LEU A 382 10.48 -3.12 3.99
CA LEU A 382 11.73 -3.19 4.77
C LEU A 382 12.89 -3.75 3.96
N THR A 383 12.61 -4.64 2.99
CA THR A 383 13.65 -5.30 2.20
C THR A 383 14.30 -4.37 1.16
N GLY A 384 13.63 -3.33 0.69
CA GLY A 384 14.16 -2.40 -0.31
C GLY A 384 15.43 -1.67 0.14
N PRO A 385 15.40 -0.93 1.27
CA PRO A 385 16.58 -0.27 1.83
C PRO A 385 17.76 -1.21 2.09
N VAL A 386 17.47 -2.43 2.56
CA VAL A 386 18.47 -3.45 2.84
C VAL A 386 19.08 -3.96 1.52
N THR A 387 18.22 -4.30 0.55
CA THR A 387 18.64 -4.86 -0.74
C THR A 387 19.52 -3.89 -1.53
N VAL A 388 19.12 -2.63 -1.65
CA VAL A 388 19.86 -1.63 -2.42
C VAL A 388 21.29 -1.46 -1.87
N MET A 389 21.43 -1.37 -0.54
CA MET A 389 22.74 -1.20 0.08
C MET A 389 23.58 -2.49 0.09
N SER A 390 22.94 -3.64 0.18
CA SER A 390 23.60 -4.94 0.04
C SER A 390 24.20 -5.10 -1.35
N LEU A 391 23.42 -4.84 -2.39
CA LEU A 391 23.89 -4.90 -3.79
C LEU A 391 24.99 -3.87 -4.10
N ARG A 392 24.95 -2.68 -3.46
CA ARG A 392 26.03 -1.69 -3.58
C ARG A 392 27.36 -2.21 -3.00
N LYS A 393 27.30 -3.07 -1.97
CA LYS A 393 28.47 -3.67 -1.30
C LYS A 393 28.91 -4.99 -1.93
N MET A 394 28.03 -5.71 -2.64
CA MET A 394 28.33 -7.02 -3.22
C MET A 394 29.11 -6.91 -4.53
N ASN A 395 28.66 -6.07 -5.44
CA ASN A 395 29.22 -6.01 -6.79
C ASN A 395 29.25 -4.56 -7.31
N ALA A 396 30.47 -4.02 -7.42
CA ALA A 396 30.70 -2.69 -7.98
C ALA A 396 30.42 -2.61 -9.49
N ASN A 397 30.47 -3.74 -10.21
CA ASN A 397 30.35 -3.80 -11.68
C ASN A 397 28.91 -3.82 -12.19
N LEU A 398 27.91 -3.90 -11.32
CA LEU A 398 26.51 -3.81 -11.74
C LEU A 398 26.22 -2.42 -12.33
N LYS A 399 25.52 -2.40 -13.46
CA LYS A 399 25.06 -1.17 -14.08
C LYS A 399 24.00 -0.52 -13.21
N ARG A 400 24.22 0.74 -12.81
CA ARG A 400 23.33 1.55 -11.95
C ARG A 400 22.95 2.85 -12.65
N PRO A 401 21.94 2.85 -13.53
CA PRO A 401 21.54 4.05 -14.27
C PRO A 401 21.02 5.19 -13.37
N PHE A 402 20.53 4.85 -12.18
CA PHE A 402 20.15 5.79 -11.13
C PHE A 402 20.92 5.40 -9.86
N HIS A 403 21.87 6.25 -9.47
CA HIS A 403 22.78 5.97 -8.35
C HIS A 403 22.99 7.25 -7.50
N PRO A 404 21.97 7.68 -6.72
CA PRO A 404 22.10 8.88 -5.91
C PRO A 404 23.08 8.67 -4.75
N ARG A 405 23.97 9.65 -4.53
CA ARG A 405 24.98 9.62 -3.44
C ARG A 405 24.33 9.59 -2.06
N PHE A 406 23.18 10.22 -1.91
CA PHE A 406 22.45 10.29 -0.64
C PHE A 406 21.83 8.95 -0.20
N MET A 407 21.85 7.89 -1.03
CA MET A 407 21.26 6.59 -0.68
C MET A 407 21.89 5.97 0.58
N SER A 408 23.16 6.29 0.85
CA SER A 408 23.86 5.76 2.03
C SER A 408 23.26 6.20 3.37
N TRP A 409 22.63 7.36 3.44
CA TRP A 409 21.90 7.82 4.62
C TRP A 409 20.38 7.65 4.45
N LEU A 410 19.86 7.71 3.21
CA LEU A 410 18.45 7.50 2.94
C LEU A 410 17.99 6.08 3.26
N ALA A 411 18.77 5.07 2.92
CA ALA A 411 18.38 3.68 3.14
C ALA A 411 18.20 3.34 4.65
N PRO A 412 19.15 3.65 5.56
CA PRO A 412 18.90 3.46 6.99
C PRO A 412 17.75 4.32 7.52
N PHE A 413 17.58 5.56 7.02
CA PHE A 413 16.46 6.43 7.37
C PHE A 413 15.12 5.82 6.95
N ALA A 414 15.00 5.35 5.71
CA ALA A 414 13.79 4.67 5.22
C ALA A 414 13.49 3.39 6.02
N PHE A 415 14.51 2.61 6.40
CA PHE A 415 14.32 1.41 7.23
C PHE A 415 13.77 1.76 8.63
N VAL A 416 14.31 2.80 9.26
CA VAL A 416 13.83 3.28 10.57
C VAL A 416 12.40 3.80 10.48
N LEU A 417 12.09 4.64 9.48
CA LEU A 417 10.74 5.16 9.28
C LEU A 417 9.74 4.02 9.02
N THR A 418 10.13 3.02 8.24
CA THR A 418 9.30 1.83 8.00
C THR A 418 9.05 1.06 9.30
N SER A 419 10.08 0.90 10.14
CA SER A 419 9.96 0.21 11.43
C SER A 419 9.02 0.96 12.39
N LEU A 420 9.14 2.27 12.49
CA LEU A 420 8.22 3.11 13.27
C LEU A 420 6.78 2.97 12.73
N SER A 421 6.62 2.98 11.41
CA SER A 421 5.31 2.88 10.77
C SER A 421 4.64 1.52 11.01
N ILE A 422 5.41 0.43 11.07
CA ILE A 422 4.91 -0.89 11.47
C ILE A 422 4.45 -0.86 12.93
N TYR A 423 5.18 -0.24 13.84
CA TYR A 423 4.79 -0.09 15.24
C TYR A 423 3.48 0.71 15.37
N TRP A 424 3.28 1.77 14.57
CA TRP A 424 2.07 2.61 14.58
C TRP A 424 0.82 1.88 14.05
N THR A 425 0.94 0.69 13.45
CA THR A 425 -0.24 -0.13 13.10
C THR A 425 -0.97 -0.69 14.33
N MET A 426 -0.44 -0.45 15.51
CA MET A 426 -1.01 -0.71 16.84
C MET A 426 -1.11 -2.19 17.22
N TRP A 427 -0.88 -2.48 18.49
CA TRP A 427 -1.26 -3.77 19.07
C TRP A 427 -2.80 -3.87 19.16
N PRO A 428 -3.46 -5.04 18.88
CA PRO A 428 -2.84 -6.31 18.47
C PRO A 428 -2.64 -6.46 16.96
N THR A 429 -3.05 -5.50 16.12
CA THR A 429 -3.07 -5.64 14.65
C THR A 429 -1.67 -5.93 14.09
N THR A 430 -0.62 -5.28 14.63
CA THR A 430 0.78 -5.55 14.22
C THR A 430 1.11 -7.03 14.29
N VAL A 431 0.80 -7.68 15.40
CA VAL A 431 1.11 -9.12 15.61
C VAL A 431 0.18 -10.01 14.79
N GLN A 432 -1.07 -9.63 14.61
CA GLN A 432 -1.99 -10.38 13.74
C GLN A 432 -1.48 -10.39 12.30
N VAL A 433 -1.02 -9.25 11.78
CA VAL A 433 -0.43 -9.16 10.42
C VAL A 433 0.84 -10.02 10.33
N ILE A 434 1.74 -9.91 11.32
CA ILE A 434 2.95 -10.75 11.36
C ILE A 434 2.57 -12.24 11.41
N GLY A 435 1.57 -12.61 12.21
CA GLY A 435 1.06 -13.98 12.28
C GLY A 435 0.58 -14.49 10.92
N VAL A 436 -0.21 -13.69 10.20
CA VAL A 436 -0.68 -14.05 8.84
C VAL A 436 0.50 -14.22 7.88
N ILE A 437 1.52 -13.37 7.95
CA ILE A 437 2.73 -13.51 7.11
C ILE A 437 3.48 -14.79 7.49
N LEU A 438 3.62 -15.09 8.77
CA LEU A 438 4.31 -16.29 9.24
C LEU A 438 3.59 -17.60 8.86
N LEU A 439 2.27 -17.57 8.59
CA LEU A 439 1.55 -18.73 8.04
C LEU A 439 2.08 -19.17 6.65
N GLY A 440 2.81 -18.34 5.95
CA GLY A 440 3.53 -18.73 4.74
C GLY A 440 4.76 -19.60 4.98
N LEU A 441 5.36 -19.57 6.17
CA LEU A 441 6.60 -20.29 6.47
C LEU A 441 6.45 -21.83 6.40
N PRO A 442 5.39 -22.47 6.93
CA PRO A 442 5.18 -23.91 6.76
C PRO A 442 5.13 -24.31 5.29
N ILE A 443 4.51 -23.48 4.44
CA ILE A 443 4.44 -23.74 2.99
C ILE A 443 5.86 -23.66 2.39
N TYR A 444 6.60 -22.61 2.69
CA TYR A 444 7.99 -22.46 2.25
C TYR A 444 8.85 -23.66 2.66
N LEU A 445 8.82 -24.02 3.94
CA LEU A 445 9.62 -25.13 4.48
C LEU A 445 9.24 -26.48 3.85
N TYR A 446 7.94 -26.74 3.64
CA TYR A 446 7.49 -27.97 2.98
C TYR A 446 8.10 -28.10 1.58
N TYR A 447 8.07 -27.03 0.78
CA TYR A 447 8.60 -27.06 -0.59
C TYR A 447 10.13 -27.08 -0.61
N GLU A 448 10.80 -26.38 0.31
CA GLU A 448 12.25 -26.43 0.47
C GLU A 448 12.76 -27.85 0.76
N ILE A 449 12.11 -28.54 1.69
CA ILE A 449 12.43 -29.94 2.05
C ILE A 449 12.11 -30.88 0.88
N LYS A 450 10.94 -30.72 0.25
CA LYS A 450 10.48 -31.61 -0.82
C LYS A 450 11.39 -31.58 -2.06
N TYR A 451 11.84 -30.42 -2.46
CA TYR A 451 12.64 -30.26 -3.67
C TYR A 451 14.14 -30.21 -3.41
N ARG A 452 14.58 -30.28 -2.15
CA ARG A 452 15.99 -30.25 -1.74
C ARG A 452 16.80 -29.25 -2.55
N HIS A 453 16.36 -27.98 -2.56
CA HIS A 453 17.08 -26.95 -3.27
C HIS A 453 18.54 -26.89 -2.80
N ALA A 454 19.49 -26.80 -3.73
CA ALA A 454 20.93 -26.90 -3.44
C ALA A 454 21.45 -25.82 -2.47
N SER A 455 20.74 -24.71 -2.36
CA SER A 455 21.03 -23.61 -1.42
C SER A 455 20.61 -23.91 0.03
N GLY A 456 19.57 -24.71 0.23
CA GLY A 456 19.11 -25.23 1.50
C GLY A 456 19.15 -24.26 2.68
N LEU A 457 19.47 -24.79 3.85
CA LEU A 457 19.58 -24.03 5.11
C LEU A 457 20.67 -22.94 5.11
N ARG A 458 21.59 -22.92 4.12
CA ARG A 458 22.62 -21.85 4.02
C ARG A 458 21.99 -20.48 3.75
N ASP A 459 20.93 -20.43 2.95
CA ASP A 459 20.28 -19.16 2.60
C ASP A 459 19.45 -18.61 3.75
N LEU A 460 18.96 -19.46 4.64
CA LEU A 460 18.29 -19.04 5.87
C LEU A 460 19.20 -18.15 6.73
N ARG A 461 20.51 -18.44 6.78
CA ARG A 461 21.48 -17.66 7.57
C ARG A 461 21.52 -16.18 7.13
N ASN A 462 21.33 -15.92 5.84
CA ASN A 462 21.34 -14.55 5.31
C ASN A 462 20.08 -13.78 5.69
N SER A 463 19.03 -14.46 6.17
CA SER A 463 17.70 -13.90 6.40
C SER A 463 17.22 -14.00 7.86
N TYR A 464 18.00 -14.58 8.78
CA TYR A 464 17.63 -14.69 10.20
C TYR A 464 17.33 -13.34 10.85
N TRP A 465 17.97 -12.29 10.40
CA TRP A 465 17.71 -10.94 10.86
C TRP A 465 16.23 -10.55 10.71
N MET A 466 15.56 -10.99 9.63
CA MET A 466 14.14 -10.69 9.38
C MET A 466 13.25 -11.38 10.41
N LEU A 467 13.47 -12.66 10.72
CA LEU A 467 12.71 -13.37 11.75
C LEU A 467 12.91 -12.74 13.13
N ALA A 468 14.18 -12.45 13.48
CA ALA A 468 14.50 -11.77 14.72
C ALA A 468 13.87 -10.37 14.79
N TYR A 469 13.83 -9.64 13.68
CA TYR A 469 13.18 -8.34 13.58
C TYR A 469 11.65 -8.46 13.80
N LEU A 470 10.99 -9.43 13.17
CA LEU A 470 9.54 -9.64 13.35
C LEU A 470 9.20 -9.98 14.80
N VAL A 471 10.03 -10.78 15.47
CA VAL A 471 9.90 -11.04 16.92
C VAL A 471 10.10 -9.76 17.71
N PHE A 472 11.16 -9.01 17.44
CA PHE A 472 11.46 -7.74 18.10
C PHE A 472 10.30 -6.76 18.00
N ILE A 473 9.79 -6.49 16.79
CA ILE A 473 8.71 -5.51 16.59
C ILE A 473 7.40 -5.98 17.26
N SER A 474 7.16 -7.30 17.31
CA SER A 474 6.02 -7.88 18.03
C SER A 474 6.12 -7.63 19.54
N ILE A 475 7.30 -7.83 20.12
CA ILE A 475 7.54 -7.59 21.56
C ILE A 475 7.39 -6.10 21.86
N ILE A 476 8.01 -5.22 21.07
CA ILE A 476 7.92 -3.77 21.28
C ILE A 476 6.50 -3.27 21.11
N SER A 477 5.73 -3.79 20.14
CA SER A 477 4.31 -3.43 19.98
C SER A 477 3.49 -3.83 21.23
N TYR A 478 3.81 -4.96 21.87
CA TYR A 478 3.13 -5.40 23.11
C TYR A 478 3.49 -4.56 24.33
N ILE A 479 4.80 -4.31 24.57
CA ILE A 479 5.27 -3.59 25.77
C ILE A 479 5.24 -2.06 25.60
N GLY A 480 5.05 -1.57 24.39
CA GLY A 480 5.07 -0.16 24.04
C GLY A 480 3.95 0.65 24.67
N SER A 481 3.85 1.92 24.29
CA SER A 481 2.92 2.85 24.92
C SER A 481 1.45 2.47 24.65
N GLU A 482 0.60 2.74 25.64
CA GLU A 482 -0.84 2.50 25.61
C GLU A 482 -1.50 3.14 24.36
N GLY A 483 -1.02 4.30 23.95
CA GLY A 483 -1.53 4.98 22.78
C GLY A 483 -1.33 4.25 21.45
N PHE A 484 -0.43 3.29 21.39
CA PHE A 484 -0.29 2.35 20.27
C PHE A 484 -0.78 0.93 20.64
N GLY A 485 -1.70 0.85 21.62
CA GLY A 485 -2.34 -0.38 22.06
C GLY A 485 -1.48 -1.27 22.95
N GLY A 486 -0.25 -0.88 23.30
CA GLY A 486 0.67 -1.63 24.14
C GLY A 486 0.32 -1.58 25.64
N LYS A 487 1.16 -2.23 26.45
CA LYS A 487 0.99 -2.33 27.91
C LYS A 487 1.57 -1.15 28.70
N ASP A 488 2.09 -0.13 28.03
CA ASP A 488 2.71 1.08 28.63
C ASP A 488 3.93 0.80 29.52
N TRP A 489 4.59 -0.36 29.36
CA TRP A 489 5.84 -0.65 30.03
C TRP A 489 6.98 0.21 29.49
N LEU A 490 6.91 0.51 28.18
CA LEU A 490 7.80 1.44 27.50
C LEU A 490 6.98 2.63 26.99
N LYS A 491 7.03 3.74 27.74
CA LYS A 491 6.21 4.93 27.49
C LYS A 491 6.71 5.77 26.32
N TYR A 492 5.78 6.46 25.64
CA TYR A 492 6.10 7.50 24.67
C TYR A 492 6.86 8.66 25.35
N PRO A 493 7.95 9.19 24.78
CA PRO A 493 8.52 8.86 23.46
C PRO A 493 9.65 7.81 23.50
N TRP A 494 9.91 7.15 24.62
CA TRP A 494 11.02 6.19 24.78
C TRP A 494 10.87 4.94 23.92
N ASP A 495 9.63 4.52 23.63
CA ASP A 495 9.33 3.46 22.66
C ASP A 495 9.91 3.78 21.27
N PHE A 496 9.77 5.03 20.79
CA PHE A 496 10.36 5.47 19.52
C PHE A 496 11.89 5.44 19.57
N VAL A 497 12.50 5.90 20.67
CA VAL A 497 13.96 5.89 20.81
C VAL A 497 14.50 4.46 20.72
N VAL A 498 13.88 3.52 21.41
CA VAL A 498 14.26 2.10 21.36
C VAL A 498 14.10 1.54 19.95
N ILE A 499 12.97 1.82 19.30
CA ILE A 499 12.73 1.35 17.91
C ILE A 499 13.79 1.93 16.98
N ILE A 500 14.11 3.21 17.04
CA ILE A 500 15.12 3.85 16.19
C ILE A 500 16.49 3.18 16.36
N ILE A 501 16.96 3.03 17.62
CA ILE A 501 18.28 2.44 17.89
C ILE A 501 18.34 0.99 17.45
N CYS A 502 17.34 0.19 17.83
CA CYS A 502 17.30 -1.23 17.46
C CYS A 502 17.16 -1.42 15.94
N SER A 503 16.32 -0.62 15.28
CA SER A 503 16.17 -0.69 13.82
C SER A 503 17.46 -0.37 13.08
N LEU A 504 18.28 0.59 13.54
CA LEU A 504 19.60 0.83 12.99
C LEU A 504 20.54 -0.37 13.19
N GLY A 505 20.43 -1.05 14.33
CA GLY A 505 21.15 -2.31 14.60
C GLY A 505 20.72 -3.43 13.64
N PHE A 506 19.40 -3.65 13.51
CA PHE A 506 18.85 -4.63 12.55
C PHE A 506 19.20 -4.31 11.10
N TYR A 507 19.15 -3.04 10.70
CA TYR A 507 19.57 -2.62 9.37
C TYR A 507 21.03 -2.96 9.07
N ARG A 508 21.95 -2.68 10.03
CA ARG A 508 23.37 -3.03 9.90
C ARG A 508 23.56 -4.54 9.80
N TRP A 509 22.88 -5.30 10.65
CA TRP A 509 22.89 -6.75 10.61
C TRP A 509 22.37 -7.28 9.28
N ALA A 510 21.23 -6.79 8.82
CA ALA A 510 20.64 -7.17 7.54
C ALA A 510 21.61 -6.96 6.38
N VAL A 511 22.19 -5.76 6.25
CA VAL A 511 23.16 -5.44 5.18
C VAL A 511 24.45 -6.28 5.32
N ALA A 512 24.86 -6.64 6.54
CA ALA A 512 26.02 -7.52 6.77
C ALA A 512 25.73 -8.98 6.39
N SER A 513 24.47 -9.43 6.55
CA SER A 513 24.02 -10.80 6.27
C SER A 513 23.80 -11.11 4.79
N ARG A 514 24.12 -10.18 3.87
CA ARG A 514 23.97 -10.37 2.43
C ARG A 514 24.75 -11.59 1.92
N MET A 515 24.32 -12.15 0.80
CA MET A 515 25.07 -13.20 0.10
C MET A 515 26.47 -12.69 -0.30
N LYS A 516 27.41 -13.60 -0.48
CA LYS A 516 28.77 -13.28 -0.98
C LYS A 516 28.74 -12.94 -2.47
N GLU A 517 27.95 -13.67 -3.23
CA GLU A 517 27.77 -13.51 -4.67
C GLU A 517 26.32 -13.15 -4.98
N ILE A 518 26.11 -12.39 -6.03
CA ILE A 518 24.77 -12.02 -6.49
C ILE A 518 24.07 -13.21 -7.14
N ASP A 519 22.75 -13.25 -7.07
CA ASP A 519 21.95 -14.23 -7.81
C ASP A 519 22.26 -14.15 -9.31
N PRO A 520 22.65 -15.26 -9.98
CA PRO A 520 22.95 -15.28 -11.42
C PRO A 520 21.79 -14.76 -12.30
N ALA A 521 20.54 -14.88 -11.83
CA ALA A 521 19.40 -14.33 -12.54
C ALA A 521 19.43 -12.80 -12.57
N ALA A 522 19.86 -12.16 -11.48
CA ALA A 522 20.04 -10.71 -11.40
C ALA A 522 21.13 -10.21 -12.36
N GLU A 523 22.24 -10.90 -12.46
CA GLU A 523 23.33 -10.55 -13.40
C GLU A 523 22.86 -10.58 -14.86
N LYS A 524 22.11 -11.62 -15.24
CA LYS A 524 21.53 -11.75 -16.58
C LYS A 524 20.56 -10.60 -16.93
N VAL A 525 19.79 -10.14 -15.98
CA VAL A 525 18.87 -9.01 -16.17
C VAL A 525 19.65 -7.71 -16.26
N ASN A 526 20.59 -7.45 -15.35
CA ASN A 526 21.41 -6.25 -15.32
C ASN A 526 22.32 -6.11 -16.55
N ALA A 527 22.86 -7.20 -17.10
CA ALA A 527 23.67 -7.17 -18.32
C ALA A 527 22.96 -6.50 -19.51
N LYS A 528 21.63 -6.61 -19.59
CA LYS A 528 20.79 -6.03 -20.65
C LYS A 528 20.51 -4.54 -20.46
N VAL A 529 20.84 -3.96 -19.32
CA VAL A 529 20.60 -2.55 -19.01
C VAL A 529 21.54 -1.66 -19.82
N LYS A 530 20.99 -0.61 -20.42
CA LYS A 530 21.76 0.43 -21.13
C LYS A 530 22.08 1.56 -20.15
N MET A 531 23.35 1.92 -20.04
CA MET A 531 23.77 3.09 -19.27
C MET A 531 23.43 4.39 -20.02
N PRO A 532 23.14 5.49 -19.30
CA PRO A 532 23.00 6.82 -19.91
C PRO A 532 24.30 7.23 -20.62
N GLU A 533 24.18 7.90 -21.77
CA GLU A 533 25.32 8.32 -22.60
C GLU A 533 26.35 9.24 -21.90
N LYS A 534 26.00 9.82 -20.75
CA LYS A 534 26.93 10.69 -19.98
C LYS A 534 27.89 9.93 -19.06
N ASP A 535 27.70 8.63 -18.87
CA ASP A 535 28.49 7.78 -17.96
C ASP A 535 29.24 6.68 -18.74
N GLN A 536 29.33 6.78 -20.06
CA GLN A 536 30.21 6.03 -20.95
C GLN A 536 31.48 6.84 -21.19
#